data_f3284e4aceea21868777b2c6177d5dd1
#
_entry.id   f3284e4aceea21868777b2c6177d5dd1
#
_cell.length_a   1.000
_cell.length_b   1.000
_cell.length_c   1.000
_cell.angle_alpha   90.00
_cell.angle_beta   90.00
_cell.angle_gamma   90.00
#
_symmetry.space_group_name_H-M   'P 1'
#
loop_
_entity.id
_entity.type
_entity.pdbx_description
1 polymer ?
#
loop_
_entity_poly.entity_id
_entity_poly.type
_entity_poly.pdbx_seq_one_letter_code
_entity_poly.pdbx_strand_id
1 'polypeptide(L)'
;MLDLILPLECGGCGTPSTGWCDACAVELSVAAEQPHVVNPRIDPQVPVFALGRYAGARRQAILAMKEHGRGDLIAPLAHALAVGVHRLLTWGLVETPLTIVPAPTRRSAARRRGGDPVTRLARAAVAGHPDVTVVQALRMKALARDSVGLSTSARERNIAGRVRLRGHRAKLLSTEVVVVDDIVTTGATARESVRTLRAAGVRVAAVLAIAAA
;
A
#
# COMPACT_ATOMS: atom_id res chain seq x y z
N MET A 1 21.86 15.43 -20.41
CA MET A 1 22.74 16.46 -19.80
C MET A 1 22.17 17.05 -18.49
N LEU A 2 21.06 16.48 -17.93
CA LEU A 2 20.49 16.88 -16.62
C LEU A 2 20.98 16.00 -15.46
N ASP A 3 21.61 14.85 -15.75
CA ASP A 3 22.12 13.91 -14.73
C ASP A 3 23.38 14.43 -13.98
N LEU A 4 23.94 15.55 -14.42
CA LEU A 4 25.12 16.16 -13.79
C LEU A 4 24.77 17.07 -12.59
N ILE A 5 23.48 17.34 -12.32
CA ILE A 5 23.06 18.33 -11.32
C ILE A 5 22.47 17.67 -10.06
N LEU A 6 22.01 16.43 -10.17
CA LEU A 6 21.52 15.65 -9.01
C LEU A 6 22.13 14.24 -9.13
N PRO A 7 23.15 13.92 -8.31
CA PRO A 7 23.72 12.58 -8.31
C PRO A 7 22.63 11.56 -7.98
N LEU A 8 22.58 10.49 -8.77
CA LEU A 8 21.68 9.37 -8.50
C LEU A 8 22.09 8.74 -7.17
N GLU A 9 21.15 8.68 -6.23
CA GLU A 9 21.38 8.10 -4.92
C GLU A 9 20.37 6.97 -4.67
N CYS A 10 20.83 5.95 -3.93
CA CYS A 10 19.99 4.85 -3.52
C CYS A 10 18.79 5.34 -2.68
N GLY A 11 17.58 5.03 -3.10
CA GLY A 11 16.36 5.41 -2.38
C GLY A 11 16.17 4.78 -1.00
N GLY A 12 17.06 3.86 -0.61
CA GLY A 12 17.09 3.23 0.71
C GLY A 12 18.13 3.82 1.64
N CYS A 13 19.41 3.80 1.26
CA CYS A 13 20.52 4.18 2.12
C CYS A 13 21.26 5.46 1.69
N GLY A 14 20.93 6.05 0.53
CA GLY A 14 21.60 7.23 0.01
C GLY A 14 22.95 6.95 -0.69
N THR A 15 23.37 5.70 -0.86
CA THR A 15 24.61 5.36 -1.59
C THR A 15 24.59 5.99 -2.98
N PRO A 16 25.66 6.71 -3.39
CA PRO A 16 25.70 7.39 -4.68
C PRO A 16 25.80 6.41 -5.84
N SER A 17 25.50 6.91 -7.06
CA SER A 17 25.64 6.23 -8.34
C SER A 17 24.69 5.03 -8.58
N THR A 18 23.68 4.84 -7.76
CA THR A 18 22.66 3.82 -7.98
C THR A 18 21.29 4.28 -7.48
N GLY A 19 20.22 3.91 -8.17
CA GLY A 19 18.85 4.18 -7.72
C GLY A 19 18.39 3.26 -6.59
N TRP A 20 18.89 2.00 -6.60
CA TRP A 20 18.60 0.98 -5.60
C TRP A 20 19.77 0.00 -5.51
N CYS A 21 20.44 -0.10 -4.37
CA CYS A 21 21.63 -0.94 -4.20
C CYS A 21 21.26 -2.33 -3.65
N ASP A 22 22.18 -3.30 -3.83
CA ASP A 22 21.98 -4.69 -3.42
C ASP A 22 21.75 -4.83 -1.91
N ALA A 23 22.46 -4.07 -1.08
CA ALA A 23 22.27 -4.08 0.36
C ALA A 23 20.82 -3.70 0.75
N CYS A 24 20.26 -2.66 0.11
CA CYS A 24 18.87 -2.28 0.31
C CYS A 24 17.89 -3.30 -0.29
N ALA A 25 18.26 -3.98 -1.37
CA ALA A 25 17.46 -5.06 -1.95
C ALA A 25 17.36 -6.25 -0.98
N VAL A 26 18.47 -6.62 -0.34
CA VAL A 26 18.48 -7.66 0.71
C VAL A 26 17.65 -7.24 1.91
N GLU A 27 17.77 -6.00 2.40
CA GLU A 27 16.99 -5.50 3.53
C GLU A 27 15.48 -5.40 3.22
N LEU A 28 15.11 -5.11 1.97
CA LEU A 28 13.71 -5.06 1.53
C LEU A 28 13.14 -6.46 1.31
N SER A 29 13.96 -7.48 1.15
CA SER A 29 13.51 -8.84 0.85
C SER A 29 12.48 -9.33 1.87
N VAL A 30 11.60 -10.21 1.42
CA VAL A 30 10.52 -10.79 2.23
C VAL A 30 11.00 -12.11 2.77
N ALA A 31 11.28 -12.19 4.08
CA ALA A 31 11.76 -13.40 4.75
C ALA A 31 10.73 -14.56 4.66
N ALA A 32 11.15 -15.80 4.90
CA ALA A 32 10.31 -16.98 4.66
C ALA A 32 9.00 -16.98 5.46
N GLU A 33 9.03 -16.45 6.68
CA GLU A 33 7.89 -16.32 7.60
C GLU A 33 7.00 -15.10 7.36
N GLN A 34 7.34 -14.25 6.40
CA GLN A 34 6.57 -13.06 6.06
C GLN A 34 5.62 -13.33 4.88
N PRO A 35 4.46 -12.62 4.77
CA PRO A 35 4.01 -11.56 5.66
C PRO A 35 3.59 -12.08 7.04
N HIS A 36 3.86 -11.30 8.08
CA HIS A 36 3.41 -11.62 9.43
C HIS A 36 2.14 -10.87 9.80
N VAL A 37 1.35 -11.43 10.71
CA VAL A 37 0.15 -10.78 11.25
C VAL A 37 0.56 -9.61 12.14
N VAL A 38 -0.11 -8.48 11.97
CA VAL A 38 0.03 -7.30 12.82
C VAL A 38 -1.31 -6.90 13.42
N ASN A 39 -1.28 -6.39 14.63
CA ASN A 39 -2.47 -5.94 15.36
C ASN A 39 -2.43 -4.41 15.49
N PRO A 40 -2.96 -3.66 14.52
CA PRO A 40 -3.02 -2.21 14.61
C PRO A 40 -3.98 -1.79 15.73
N ARG A 41 -3.72 -0.63 16.34
CA ARG A 41 -4.53 -0.10 17.45
C ARG A 41 -6.02 0.03 17.11
N ILE A 42 -6.35 0.34 15.86
CA ILE A 42 -7.71 0.36 15.32
C ILE A 42 -7.91 -0.88 14.48
N ASP A 43 -8.61 -1.86 15.03
CA ASP A 43 -8.87 -3.14 14.38
C ASP A 43 -9.73 -2.99 13.11
N PRO A 44 -9.23 -3.39 11.92
CA PRO A 44 -10.01 -3.40 10.69
C PRO A 44 -11.08 -4.51 10.64
N GLN A 45 -11.09 -5.43 11.60
CA GLN A 45 -11.96 -6.60 11.68
C GLN A 45 -11.72 -7.62 10.56
N VAL A 46 -10.53 -7.62 10.01
CA VAL A 46 -9.96 -8.66 9.13
C VAL A 46 -8.48 -8.79 9.47
N PRO A 47 -7.85 -9.94 9.18
CA PRO A 47 -6.41 -10.10 9.36
C PRO A 47 -5.64 -8.98 8.64
N VAL A 48 -4.64 -8.44 9.32
CA VAL A 48 -3.72 -7.45 8.76
C VAL A 48 -2.33 -8.08 8.69
N PHE A 49 -1.75 -8.06 7.51
CA PHE A 49 -0.43 -8.60 7.23
C PHE A 49 0.54 -7.49 6.85
N ALA A 50 1.80 -7.61 7.26
CA ALA A 50 2.87 -6.73 6.83
C ALA A 50 4.09 -7.51 6.36
N LEU A 51 4.75 -7.00 5.32
CA LEU A 51 5.99 -7.60 4.78
C LEU A 51 7.22 -7.28 5.64
N GLY A 52 7.08 -6.43 6.64
CA GLY A 52 8.13 -6.12 7.58
C GLY A 52 7.88 -4.83 8.35
N ARG A 53 8.85 -4.44 9.18
CA ARG A 53 8.79 -3.23 9.99
C ARG A 53 8.99 -1.98 9.15
N TYR A 54 8.36 -0.87 9.54
CA TYR A 54 8.57 0.45 8.95
C TYR A 54 9.90 1.06 9.46
N ALA A 55 11.02 0.53 9.00
CA ALA A 55 12.38 0.90 9.40
C ALA A 55 13.34 0.77 8.23
N GLY A 56 14.58 1.23 8.38
CA GLY A 56 15.70 1.06 7.47
C GLY A 56 15.38 1.42 6.00
N ALA A 57 15.91 0.64 5.08
CA ALA A 57 15.74 0.83 3.64
C ALA A 57 14.27 0.79 3.21
N ARG A 58 13.44 -0.06 3.85
CA ARG A 58 11.99 -0.15 3.58
C ARG A 58 11.29 1.18 3.85
N ARG A 59 11.58 1.81 4.99
CA ARG A 59 11.02 3.12 5.36
C ARG A 59 11.47 4.20 4.37
N GLN A 60 12.76 4.25 4.06
CA GLN A 60 13.32 5.28 3.16
C GLN A 60 12.76 5.14 1.74
N ALA A 61 12.67 3.91 1.20
CA ALA A 61 12.09 3.66 -0.11
C ALA A 61 10.63 4.11 -0.19
N ILE A 62 9.81 3.80 0.82
CA ILE A 62 8.41 4.23 0.88
C ILE A 62 8.30 5.76 0.94
N LEU A 63 9.13 6.42 1.76
CA LEU A 63 9.17 7.88 1.86
C LEU A 63 9.61 8.52 0.54
N ALA A 64 10.70 8.04 -0.07
CA ALA A 64 11.21 8.57 -1.32
C ALA A 64 10.19 8.41 -2.46
N MET A 65 9.51 7.26 -2.55
CA MET A 65 8.42 7.05 -3.50
C MET A 65 7.25 8.02 -3.25
N LYS A 66 6.87 8.25 -1.97
CA LYS A 66 5.70 9.06 -1.62
C LYS A 66 5.96 10.55 -1.66
N GLU A 67 7.07 11.00 -1.12
CA GLU A 67 7.31 12.43 -0.90
C GLU A 67 8.22 13.03 -1.96
N HIS A 68 9.18 12.27 -2.50
CA HIS A 68 10.15 12.76 -3.47
C HIS A 68 9.86 12.31 -4.91
N GLY A 69 8.74 11.60 -5.14
CA GLY A 69 8.30 11.19 -6.48
C GLY A 69 9.21 10.16 -7.15
N ARG A 70 10.05 9.44 -6.40
CA ARG A 70 10.98 8.41 -6.88
C ARG A 70 10.21 7.22 -7.46
N GLY A 71 9.84 7.33 -8.73
CA GLY A 71 9.08 6.31 -9.47
C GLY A 71 9.86 5.03 -9.73
N ASP A 72 11.18 5.10 -9.75
CA ASP A 72 12.12 3.97 -9.87
C ASP A 72 11.99 2.97 -8.70
N LEU A 73 11.58 3.44 -7.51
CA LEU A 73 11.37 2.59 -6.34
C LEU A 73 10.07 1.78 -6.38
N ILE A 74 9.20 2.01 -7.36
CA ILE A 74 8.00 1.18 -7.54
C ILE A 74 8.39 -0.27 -7.84
N ALA A 75 9.40 -0.51 -8.67
CA ALA A 75 9.78 -1.86 -9.04
C ALA A 75 10.25 -2.72 -7.83
N PRO A 76 11.21 -2.30 -7.00
CA PRO A 76 11.63 -3.09 -5.84
C PRO A 76 10.51 -3.27 -4.80
N LEU A 77 9.70 -2.22 -4.53
CA LEU A 77 8.57 -2.32 -3.61
C LEU A 77 7.45 -3.22 -4.16
N ALA A 78 7.18 -3.17 -5.47
CA ALA A 78 6.21 -4.04 -6.11
C ALA A 78 6.66 -5.51 -6.09
N HIS A 79 7.96 -5.77 -6.26
CA HIS A 79 8.49 -7.13 -6.14
C HIS A 79 8.23 -7.70 -4.73
N ALA A 80 8.53 -6.93 -3.68
CA ALA A 80 8.22 -7.35 -2.31
C ALA A 80 6.71 -7.60 -2.13
N LEU A 81 5.85 -6.72 -2.64
CA LEU A 81 4.39 -6.89 -2.59
C LEU A 81 3.92 -8.13 -3.35
N ALA A 82 4.51 -8.42 -4.52
CA ALA A 82 4.21 -9.63 -5.31
C ALA A 82 4.50 -10.91 -4.51
N VAL A 83 5.65 -10.97 -3.84
CA VAL A 83 5.98 -12.08 -2.95
C VAL A 83 4.95 -12.22 -1.83
N GLY A 84 4.52 -11.11 -1.23
CA GLY A 84 3.49 -11.12 -0.19
C GLY A 84 2.15 -11.64 -0.68
N VAL A 85 1.67 -11.19 -1.84
CA VAL A 85 0.42 -11.68 -2.47
C VAL A 85 0.54 -13.16 -2.80
N HIS A 86 1.65 -13.59 -3.41
CA HIS A 86 1.90 -14.99 -3.73
C HIS A 86 1.84 -15.88 -2.47
N ARG A 87 2.41 -15.44 -1.35
CA ARG A 87 2.38 -16.20 -0.10
C ARG A 87 0.98 -16.28 0.52
N LEU A 88 0.20 -15.20 0.49
CA LEU A 88 -1.19 -15.28 0.95
C LEU A 88 -1.99 -16.32 0.16
N LEU A 89 -1.75 -16.45 -1.15
CA LEU A 89 -2.35 -17.47 -2.00
C LEU A 89 -1.82 -18.87 -1.66
N THR A 90 -0.51 -19.07 -1.58
CA THR A 90 0.10 -20.38 -1.34
C THR A 90 -0.18 -20.91 0.07
N TRP A 91 -0.38 -20.04 1.04
CA TRP A 91 -0.78 -20.42 2.40
C TRP A 91 -2.28 -20.66 2.55
N GLY A 92 -3.07 -20.48 1.48
CA GLY A 92 -4.53 -20.65 1.50
C GLY A 92 -5.26 -19.60 2.34
N LEU A 93 -4.64 -18.44 2.57
CA LEU A 93 -5.24 -17.32 3.31
C LEU A 93 -6.18 -16.49 2.44
N VAL A 94 -6.01 -16.56 1.13
CA VAL A 94 -6.88 -15.98 0.11
C VAL A 94 -6.94 -16.90 -1.11
N GLU A 95 -8.02 -16.77 -1.90
CA GLU A 95 -8.26 -17.61 -3.08
C GLU A 95 -8.39 -16.76 -4.36
N THR A 96 -8.13 -17.39 -5.51
CA THR A 96 -8.44 -16.82 -6.83
C THR A 96 -9.85 -17.19 -7.27
N PRO A 97 -10.52 -16.33 -8.06
CA PRO A 97 -10.07 -15.03 -8.56
C PRO A 97 -9.99 -13.98 -7.45
N LEU A 98 -8.83 -13.29 -7.37
CA LEU A 98 -8.53 -12.30 -6.33
C LEU A 98 -8.58 -10.87 -6.88
N THR A 99 -9.19 -9.96 -6.14
CA THR A 99 -9.13 -8.52 -6.42
C THR A 99 -8.30 -7.77 -5.37
N ILE A 100 -7.26 -7.13 -5.81
CA ILE A 100 -6.49 -6.18 -5.00
C ILE A 100 -7.17 -4.81 -5.07
N VAL A 101 -7.51 -4.27 -3.91
CA VAL A 101 -8.06 -2.92 -3.77
C VAL A 101 -7.04 -2.02 -3.07
N PRO A 102 -6.39 -1.09 -3.79
CA PRO A 102 -5.48 -0.13 -3.16
C PRO A 102 -6.20 0.74 -2.14
N ALA A 103 -5.60 0.94 -0.98
CA ALA A 103 -6.07 1.88 0.03
C ALA A 103 -6.13 3.30 -0.54
N PRO A 104 -7.13 4.10 -0.17
CA PRO A 104 -7.37 5.38 -0.82
C PRO A 104 -6.36 6.44 -0.36
N THR A 105 -5.66 7.06 -1.29
CA THR A 105 -4.77 8.19 -1.08
C THR A 105 -5.54 9.52 -1.19
N ARG A 106 -5.06 10.57 -0.51
CA ARG A 106 -5.62 11.93 -0.66
C ARG A 106 -5.41 12.45 -2.08
N ARG A 107 -6.46 12.99 -2.71
CA ARG A 107 -6.42 13.47 -4.10
C ARG A 107 -5.35 14.53 -4.36
N SER A 108 -5.14 15.45 -3.43
CA SER A 108 -4.09 16.48 -3.54
C SER A 108 -2.69 15.87 -3.60
N ALA A 109 -2.42 14.88 -2.77
CA ALA A 109 -1.17 14.14 -2.77
C ALA A 109 -0.99 13.32 -4.08
N ALA A 110 -2.02 12.61 -4.53
CA ALA A 110 -1.99 11.84 -5.77
C ALA A 110 -1.75 12.72 -7.02
N ARG A 111 -2.40 13.90 -7.11
CA ARG A 111 -2.18 14.82 -8.24
C ARG A 111 -0.77 15.37 -8.31
N ARG A 112 -0.19 15.76 -7.17
CA ARG A 112 1.19 16.27 -7.12
C ARG A 112 2.23 15.23 -7.55
N ARG A 113 1.91 13.92 -7.43
CA ARG A 113 2.82 12.80 -7.69
C ARG A 113 2.58 12.11 -9.04
N GLY A 114 1.78 12.68 -9.94
CA GLY A 114 1.46 12.06 -11.25
C GLY A 114 0.65 10.76 -11.14
N GLY A 115 -0.08 10.56 -10.04
CA GLY A 115 -0.91 9.38 -9.80
C GLY A 115 -0.86 8.88 -8.37
N ASP A 116 -1.63 7.84 -8.08
CA ASP A 116 -1.64 7.19 -6.77
C ASP A 116 -0.53 6.12 -6.70
N PRO A 117 0.49 6.29 -5.85
CA PRO A 117 1.64 5.39 -5.78
C PRO A 117 1.22 3.98 -5.34
N VAL A 118 0.26 3.82 -4.42
CA VAL A 118 -0.20 2.50 -3.97
C VAL A 118 -0.88 1.74 -5.11
N THR A 119 -1.68 2.43 -5.94
CA THR A 119 -2.29 1.81 -7.13
C THR A 119 -1.24 1.38 -8.17
N ARG A 120 -0.23 2.22 -8.42
CA ARG A 120 0.87 1.87 -9.34
C ARG A 120 1.63 0.66 -8.85
N LEU A 121 1.92 0.62 -7.57
CA LEU A 121 2.62 -0.46 -6.89
C LEU A 121 1.83 -1.77 -6.96
N ALA A 122 0.54 -1.74 -6.62
CA ALA A 122 -0.33 -2.91 -6.70
C ALA A 122 -0.41 -3.46 -8.13
N ARG A 123 -0.54 -2.60 -9.15
CA ARG A 123 -0.56 -3.03 -10.56
C ARG A 123 0.75 -3.68 -10.98
N ALA A 124 1.88 -3.09 -10.60
CA ALA A 124 3.20 -3.66 -10.92
C ALA A 124 3.41 -5.01 -10.22
N ALA A 125 2.95 -5.16 -8.98
CA ALA A 125 3.08 -6.39 -8.22
C ALA A 125 2.35 -7.59 -8.83
N VAL A 126 1.19 -7.37 -9.45
CA VAL A 126 0.36 -8.46 -9.98
C VAL A 126 0.34 -8.55 -11.51
N ALA A 127 1.20 -7.80 -12.19
CA ALA A 127 1.21 -7.74 -13.67
C ALA A 127 1.38 -9.11 -14.36
N GLY A 128 2.03 -10.07 -13.70
CA GLY A 128 2.22 -11.44 -14.20
C GLY A 128 1.19 -12.47 -13.70
N HIS A 129 0.16 -12.04 -12.95
CA HIS A 129 -0.83 -12.93 -12.33
C HIS A 129 -2.18 -12.85 -13.06
N PRO A 130 -2.56 -13.85 -13.87
CA PRO A 130 -3.79 -13.76 -14.69
C PRO A 130 -5.07 -13.70 -13.83
N ASP A 131 -5.08 -14.38 -12.68
CA ASP A 131 -6.26 -14.48 -11.81
C ASP A 131 -6.30 -13.44 -10.68
N VAL A 132 -5.38 -12.46 -10.72
CA VAL A 132 -5.32 -11.36 -9.76
C VAL A 132 -5.50 -10.02 -10.47
N THR A 133 -6.52 -9.26 -10.08
CA THR A 133 -6.83 -7.98 -10.71
C THR A 133 -6.72 -6.83 -9.72
N VAL A 134 -6.36 -5.62 -10.20
CA VAL A 134 -6.34 -4.41 -9.37
C VAL A 134 -7.53 -3.53 -9.73
N VAL A 135 -8.34 -3.21 -8.72
CA VAL A 135 -9.50 -2.32 -8.86
C VAL A 135 -9.37 -1.13 -7.91
N GLN A 136 -9.21 0.06 -8.45
CA GLN A 136 -9.19 1.30 -7.67
C GLN A 136 -10.60 1.69 -7.22
N ALA A 137 -11.17 0.90 -6.31
CA ALA A 137 -12.55 1.01 -5.87
C ALA A 137 -12.78 2.06 -4.78
N LEU A 138 -11.74 2.54 -4.10
CA LEU A 138 -11.85 3.45 -2.97
C LEU A 138 -11.34 4.86 -3.31
N ARG A 139 -11.92 5.86 -2.64
CA ARG A 139 -11.45 7.25 -2.70
C ARG A 139 -11.64 7.94 -1.36
N MET A 140 -10.72 8.86 -1.01
CA MET A 140 -10.95 9.80 0.09
C MET A 140 -11.88 10.92 -0.36
N LYS A 141 -12.83 11.31 0.49
CA LYS A 141 -13.54 12.59 0.34
C LYS A 141 -12.54 13.75 0.45
N ALA A 142 -12.77 14.80 -0.31
CA ALA A 142 -12.02 16.04 -0.13
C ALA A 142 -12.23 16.57 1.29
N LEU A 143 -11.15 16.95 1.97
CA LEU A 143 -11.20 17.62 3.25
C LEU A 143 -11.56 19.08 3.05
N ALA A 144 -12.53 19.59 3.78
CA ALA A 144 -12.89 21.01 3.78
C ALA A 144 -11.82 21.90 4.45
N ARG A 145 -10.82 21.35 5.14
CA ARG A 145 -9.71 22.10 5.76
C ARG A 145 -8.41 21.29 5.75
N ASP A 146 -7.30 21.98 5.51
CA ASP A 146 -5.95 21.44 5.60
C ASP A 146 -5.64 21.00 7.02
N SER A 147 -5.15 19.74 7.15
CA SER A 147 -4.81 19.11 8.42
C SER A 147 -3.30 19.20 8.72
N VAL A 148 -2.66 20.32 8.36
CA VAL A 148 -1.27 20.56 8.73
C VAL A 148 -1.23 20.78 10.24
N GLY A 149 -0.47 19.97 10.97
CA GLY A 149 -0.28 20.10 12.43
C GLY A 149 -1.21 19.26 13.33
N LEU A 150 -2.07 18.40 12.80
CA LEU A 150 -2.96 17.59 13.61
C LEU A 150 -2.24 16.42 14.30
N SER A 151 -2.55 16.20 15.59
CA SER A 151 -2.14 15.02 16.37
C SER A 151 -2.64 13.70 15.74
N THR A 152 -2.03 12.57 16.11
CA THR A 152 -2.40 11.24 15.65
C THR A 152 -3.89 10.94 15.81
N SER A 153 -4.47 11.28 16.98
CA SER A 153 -5.89 11.11 17.28
C SER A 153 -6.81 12.00 16.43
N ALA A 154 -6.35 13.18 16.04
CA ALA A 154 -7.08 14.06 15.14
C ALA A 154 -7.04 13.56 13.69
N ARG A 155 -5.93 12.95 13.27
CA ARG A 155 -5.83 12.27 11.95
C ARG A 155 -6.78 11.07 11.86
N GLU A 156 -6.96 10.33 12.93
CA GLU A 156 -7.89 9.19 13.02
C GLU A 156 -9.34 9.62 12.89
N ARG A 157 -9.76 10.60 13.67
CA ARG A 157 -11.11 11.19 13.54
C ARG A 157 -11.34 11.77 12.14
N ASN A 158 -10.28 12.25 11.49
CA ASN A 158 -10.33 12.77 10.12
C ASN A 158 -10.48 11.70 9.03
N ILE A 159 -10.22 10.42 9.29
CA ILE A 159 -10.39 9.33 8.33
C ILE A 159 -11.78 8.70 8.47
N ALA A 160 -12.34 8.67 9.68
CA ALA A 160 -13.65 8.10 9.96
C ALA A 160 -14.75 8.69 9.05
N GLY A 161 -15.47 7.82 8.32
CA GLY A 161 -16.54 8.19 7.39
C GLY A 161 -16.11 8.92 6.12
N ARG A 162 -14.81 8.98 5.80
CA ARG A 162 -14.30 9.72 4.63
C ARG A 162 -13.89 8.86 3.45
N VAL A 163 -13.81 7.56 3.62
CA VAL A 163 -13.62 6.63 2.51
C VAL A 163 -14.96 6.40 1.83
N ARG A 164 -14.97 6.41 0.50
CA ARG A 164 -16.15 6.18 -0.35
C ARG A 164 -15.82 5.18 -1.44
N LEU A 165 -16.80 4.33 -1.77
CA LEU A 165 -16.73 3.46 -2.92
C LEU A 165 -16.83 4.29 -4.23
N ARG A 166 -16.01 3.92 -5.22
CA ARG A 166 -16.10 4.40 -6.60
C ARG A 166 -16.61 3.26 -7.43
N GLY A 167 -17.75 3.27 -8.05
CA GLY A 167 -18.18 2.26 -9.02
C GLY A 167 -17.66 0.83 -8.76
N HIS A 168 -17.60 0.00 -9.77
CA HIS A 168 -16.96 -1.34 -9.73
C HIS A 168 -17.56 -2.35 -8.75
N ARG A 169 -18.69 -2.06 -8.10
CA ARG A 169 -19.31 -2.94 -7.10
C ARG A 169 -19.52 -4.37 -7.63
N ALA A 170 -20.07 -4.50 -8.83
CA ALA A 170 -20.34 -5.81 -9.43
C ALA A 170 -19.08 -6.69 -9.52
N LYS A 171 -17.95 -6.10 -9.96
CA LYS A 171 -16.66 -6.80 -10.08
C LYS A 171 -16.13 -7.25 -8.71
N LEU A 172 -16.34 -6.46 -7.65
CA LEU A 172 -15.88 -6.78 -6.31
C LEU A 172 -16.73 -7.86 -5.62
N LEU A 173 -17.98 -8.03 -6.03
CA LEU A 173 -18.88 -9.02 -5.43
C LEU A 173 -18.58 -10.46 -5.91
N SER A 174 -17.89 -10.62 -7.03
CA SER A 174 -17.59 -11.92 -7.63
C SER A 174 -16.22 -12.49 -7.28
N THR A 175 -15.45 -11.79 -6.42
CA THR A 175 -14.07 -12.18 -6.09
C THR A 175 -13.79 -11.99 -4.60
N GLU A 176 -12.76 -12.66 -4.08
CA GLU A 176 -12.16 -12.24 -2.82
C GLU A 176 -11.44 -10.91 -2.98
N VAL A 177 -11.41 -10.13 -1.91
CA VAL A 177 -10.75 -8.81 -1.91
C VAL A 177 -9.68 -8.74 -0.84
N VAL A 178 -8.48 -8.34 -1.25
CA VAL A 178 -7.40 -7.90 -0.35
C VAL A 178 -7.21 -6.40 -0.52
N VAL A 179 -7.28 -5.67 0.60
CA VAL A 179 -6.91 -4.25 0.63
C VAL A 179 -5.40 -4.13 0.76
N VAL A 180 -4.76 -3.37 -0.14
CA VAL A 180 -3.30 -3.16 -0.10
C VAL A 180 -2.99 -1.71 0.28
N ASP A 181 -2.06 -1.53 1.22
CA ASP A 181 -1.51 -0.21 1.59
C ASP A 181 0.03 -0.25 1.59
N ASP A 182 0.67 0.88 1.59
CA ASP A 182 2.12 0.96 1.74
C ASP A 182 2.55 0.83 3.22
N ILE A 183 1.82 1.46 4.14
CA ILE A 183 2.11 1.41 5.58
C ILE A 183 0.82 1.27 6.39
N VAL A 184 0.79 0.31 7.30
CA VAL A 184 -0.20 0.28 8.38
C VAL A 184 0.45 0.86 9.64
N THR A 185 -0.14 1.93 10.15
CA THR A 185 0.24 2.56 11.43
C THR A 185 -0.85 2.29 12.48
N THR A 186 -1.80 3.19 12.61
CA THR A 186 -2.92 3.04 13.57
C THR A 186 -4.00 2.07 13.11
N GLY A 187 -4.04 1.72 11.82
CA GLY A 187 -5.10 0.91 11.21
C GLY A 187 -6.33 1.70 10.74
N ALA A 188 -6.39 3.01 10.95
CA ALA A 188 -7.57 3.82 10.62
C ALA A 188 -7.98 3.77 9.14
N THR A 189 -7.01 3.84 8.21
CA THR A 189 -7.28 3.74 6.77
C THR A 189 -7.76 2.34 6.40
N ALA A 190 -7.12 1.31 6.93
CA ALA A 190 -7.49 -0.09 6.73
C ALA A 190 -8.93 -0.33 7.20
N ARG A 191 -9.26 0.09 8.44
CA ARG A 191 -10.61 -0.02 9.01
C ARG A 191 -11.67 0.64 8.15
N GLU A 192 -11.48 1.89 7.75
CA GLU A 192 -12.45 2.61 6.93
C GLU A 192 -12.58 2.03 5.52
N SER A 193 -11.50 1.50 4.95
CA SER A 193 -11.52 0.80 3.67
C SER A 193 -12.36 -0.47 3.76
N VAL A 194 -12.07 -1.33 4.74
CA VAL A 194 -12.81 -2.57 4.99
C VAL A 194 -14.29 -2.28 5.28
N ARG A 195 -14.58 -1.33 6.18
CA ARG A 195 -15.95 -0.91 6.51
C ARG A 195 -16.72 -0.46 5.26
N THR A 196 -16.10 0.34 4.40
CA THR A 196 -16.73 0.86 3.17
C THR A 196 -17.03 -0.26 2.17
N LEU A 197 -16.11 -1.21 2.00
CA LEU A 197 -16.27 -2.36 1.12
C LEU A 197 -17.35 -3.32 1.65
N ARG A 198 -17.31 -3.67 2.93
CA ARG A 198 -18.32 -4.53 3.57
C ARG A 198 -19.72 -3.94 3.55
N ALA A 199 -19.85 -2.62 3.77
CA ALA A 199 -21.14 -1.92 3.63
C ALA A 199 -21.72 -1.98 2.21
N ALA A 200 -20.90 -2.27 1.20
CA ALA A 200 -21.31 -2.53 -0.18
C ALA A 200 -21.55 -4.03 -0.48
N GLY A 201 -21.43 -4.90 0.52
CA GLY A 201 -21.59 -6.35 0.39
C GLY A 201 -20.33 -7.08 -0.09
N VAL A 202 -19.17 -6.40 -0.15
CA VAL A 202 -17.91 -7.00 -0.64
C VAL A 202 -17.25 -7.82 0.47
N ARG A 203 -16.83 -9.05 0.13
CA ARG A 203 -16.05 -9.92 1.03
C ARG A 203 -14.59 -9.49 1.04
N VAL A 204 -14.15 -8.88 2.12
CA VAL A 204 -12.74 -8.52 2.32
C VAL A 204 -12.08 -9.60 3.17
N ALA A 205 -11.09 -10.29 2.61
CA ALA A 205 -10.37 -11.38 3.26
C ALA A 205 -9.27 -10.87 4.18
N ALA A 206 -8.49 -9.89 3.72
CA ALA A 206 -7.34 -9.38 4.46
C ALA A 206 -6.96 -7.95 4.07
N VAL A 207 -6.06 -7.37 4.87
CA VAL A 207 -5.26 -6.18 4.52
C VAL A 207 -3.81 -6.63 4.42
N LEU A 208 -3.10 -6.21 3.36
CA LEU A 208 -1.66 -6.45 3.18
C LEU A 208 -0.95 -5.11 3.03
N ALA A 209 0.08 -4.88 3.84
CA ALA A 209 0.91 -3.68 3.78
C ALA A 209 2.38 -4.02 3.54
N ILE A 210 3.12 -3.12 2.88
CA ILE A 210 4.57 -3.27 2.72
C ILE A 210 5.27 -3.13 4.07
N ALA A 211 4.74 -2.28 4.95
CA ALA A 211 5.32 -2.06 6.27
C ALA A 211 4.26 -1.85 7.36
N ALA A 212 4.62 -2.20 8.60
CA ALA A 212 3.89 -1.82 9.79
C ALA A 212 4.77 -1.00 10.75
N ALA A 213 4.19 0.01 11.43
CA ALA A 213 4.84 0.89 12.40
C ALA A 213 4.29 0.67 13.80
#